data_22fd42e4da26d6c5d882fa54ade11328
#
_entry.id   22fd42e4da26d6c5d882fa54ade11328
#
_cell.length_a   1.000
_cell.length_b   1.000
_cell.length_c   1.000
_cell.angle_alpha   90.00
_cell.angle_beta   90.00
_cell.angle_gamma   90.00
#
_symmetry.space_group_name_H-M   'P 1'
#
loop_
_entity.id
_entity.type
_entity.pdbx_description
1 polymer ?
#
loop_
_entity_poly.entity_id
_entity_poly.type
_entity_poly.pdbx_seq_one_letter_code
_entity_poly.pdbx_strand_id
1 'polypeptide(L)'
;MTLENQKIIMYSDGGSRGNPGPAAVGVYIETLGKKYGECIGTKTNNEAEYGALIFGLKKMKALLGKEKIKNAEIECRLDSELIVKQLNHEYKLKEKHIQEFFIEVWNLMLDFGSVAFVHIPREQNKIADALVNEALDAECRQTSLI
;
A
#
# COMPACT_ATOMS: atom_id res chain seq x y z
N MET A 1 1.80 -24.35 -20.23
CA MET A 1 2.17 -23.02 -19.74
C MET A 1 1.96 -22.91 -18.25
N THR A 2 2.91 -22.41 -17.57
CA THR A 2 2.85 -22.33 -16.13
C THR A 2 2.43 -20.94 -15.69
N LEU A 3 1.77 -20.87 -14.54
CA LEU A 3 1.43 -19.60 -13.89
C LEU A 3 2.50 -19.24 -12.87
N GLU A 4 3.58 -19.98 -12.86
CA GLU A 4 4.70 -19.71 -11.98
C GLU A 4 5.35 -18.39 -12.37
N ASN A 5 5.81 -17.63 -11.36
CA ASN A 5 6.51 -16.37 -11.56
C ASN A 5 5.69 -15.30 -12.27
N GLN A 6 4.38 -15.32 -12.08
CA GLN A 6 3.56 -14.23 -12.57
C GLN A 6 3.95 -12.95 -11.86
N LYS A 7 4.30 -11.91 -12.62
CA LYS A 7 4.65 -10.61 -12.05
C LYS A 7 3.42 -9.72 -11.96
N ILE A 8 3.19 -9.18 -10.79
CA ILE A 8 2.06 -8.30 -10.53
C ILE A 8 2.59 -6.96 -10.05
N ILE A 9 2.17 -5.90 -10.73
CA ILE A 9 2.58 -4.53 -10.42
C ILE A 9 1.47 -3.85 -9.64
N MET A 10 1.83 -3.30 -8.49
CA MET A 10 0.90 -2.57 -7.63
C MET A 10 1.47 -1.19 -7.34
N TYR A 11 0.62 -0.18 -7.50
CA TYR A 11 0.89 1.18 -7.08
C TYR A 11 0.13 1.44 -5.79
N SER A 12 0.77 2.05 -4.82
CA SER A 12 0.10 2.38 -3.56
C SER A 12 0.46 3.78 -3.11
N ASP A 13 -0.47 4.40 -2.39
CA ASP A 13 -0.30 5.71 -1.81
C ASP A 13 -1.16 5.81 -0.57
N GLY A 14 -0.70 6.56 0.41
CA GLY A 14 -1.47 6.83 1.61
C GLY A 14 -1.29 8.29 2.00
N GLY A 15 -2.32 8.89 2.52
CA GLY A 15 -2.25 10.29 2.91
C GLY A 15 -3.20 10.63 4.02
N SER A 16 -2.88 11.72 4.70
CA SER A 16 -3.63 12.23 5.84
C SER A 16 -3.87 13.72 5.64
N ARG A 17 -5.09 14.17 5.93
CA ARG A 17 -5.42 15.60 5.95
C ARG A 17 -5.23 16.12 7.36
N GLY A 18 -3.99 16.46 7.68
CA GLY A 18 -3.48 16.69 9.01
C GLY A 18 -2.52 15.56 9.35
N ASN A 19 -1.60 15.79 10.28
CA ASN A 19 -0.57 14.78 10.55
C ASN A 19 -0.37 14.64 12.07
N PRO A 20 -1.23 13.89 12.79
CA PRO A 20 -2.25 12.99 12.25
C PRO A 20 -3.56 13.70 11.88
N GLY A 21 -4.40 13.00 11.13
CA GLY A 21 -5.71 13.47 10.73
C GLY A 21 -6.45 12.40 9.95
N PRO A 22 -7.63 12.73 9.39
CA PRO A 22 -8.36 11.78 8.55
C PRO A 22 -7.46 11.28 7.43
N ALA A 23 -7.36 9.97 7.29
CA ALA A 23 -6.42 9.35 6.37
C ALA A 23 -7.10 8.33 5.48
N ALA A 24 -6.49 8.10 4.31
CA ALA A 24 -7.00 7.13 3.35
C ALA A 24 -5.85 6.46 2.63
N VAL A 25 -6.16 5.31 2.04
CA VAL A 25 -5.23 4.55 1.21
C VAL A 25 -5.77 4.49 -0.21
N GLY A 26 -4.86 4.45 -1.18
CA GLY A 26 -5.17 4.25 -2.58
C GLY A 26 -4.27 3.16 -3.13
N VAL A 27 -4.87 2.18 -3.80
CA VAL A 27 -4.14 1.03 -4.35
C VAL A 27 -4.62 0.78 -5.77
N TYR A 28 -3.67 0.68 -6.68
CA TYR A 28 -3.93 0.32 -8.06
C TYR A 28 -3.12 -0.92 -8.41
N ILE A 29 -3.78 -2.05 -8.54
CA ILE A 29 -3.14 -3.30 -8.96
C ILE A 29 -3.25 -3.35 -10.48
N GLU A 30 -2.24 -2.77 -11.14
CA GLU A 30 -2.26 -2.57 -12.59
C GLU A 30 -2.46 -3.86 -13.36
N THR A 31 -1.71 -4.88 -13.01
CA THR A 31 -1.76 -6.18 -13.71
C THR A 31 -3.15 -6.80 -13.68
N LEU A 32 -3.91 -6.57 -12.61
CA LEU A 32 -5.25 -7.14 -12.44
C LEU A 32 -6.36 -6.14 -12.79
N GLY A 33 -6.02 -4.90 -13.09
CA GLY A 33 -6.98 -3.86 -13.41
C GLY A 33 -7.91 -3.51 -12.26
N LYS A 34 -7.41 -3.57 -11.02
CA LYS A 34 -8.21 -3.31 -9.82
C LYS A 34 -7.76 -2.02 -9.14
N LYS A 35 -8.73 -1.21 -8.71
CA LYS A 35 -8.48 0.05 -8.03
C LYS A 35 -9.28 0.11 -6.74
N TYR A 36 -8.64 0.58 -5.67
CA TYR A 36 -9.26 0.69 -4.35
C TYR A 36 -8.89 2.01 -3.71
N GLY A 37 -9.86 2.64 -3.07
CA GLY A 37 -9.63 3.81 -2.23
C GLY A 37 -10.49 3.69 -0.99
N GLU A 38 -9.90 3.79 0.21
CA GLU A 38 -10.64 3.65 1.47
C GLU A 38 -10.09 4.54 2.56
N CYS A 39 -11.01 5.05 3.38
CA CYS A 39 -10.65 5.75 4.60
C CYS A 39 -10.20 4.74 5.66
N ILE A 40 -9.18 5.12 6.42
CA ILE A 40 -8.59 4.23 7.43
C ILE A 40 -8.57 4.87 8.84
N GLY A 41 -9.38 5.90 9.06
CA GLY A 41 -9.44 6.58 10.36
C GLY A 41 -8.36 7.65 10.48
N THR A 42 -8.01 7.98 11.71
CA THR A 42 -7.01 9.01 11.98
C THR A 42 -5.62 8.38 12.01
N LYS A 43 -4.75 8.83 11.12
CA LYS A 43 -3.39 8.32 10.97
C LYS A 43 -2.44 9.44 10.58
N THR A 44 -1.15 9.21 10.80
CA THR A 44 -0.11 10.07 10.22
C THR A 44 0.08 9.70 8.74
N ASN A 45 0.77 10.55 8.00
CA ASN A 45 1.09 10.25 6.60
C ASN A 45 1.86 8.94 6.47
N ASN A 46 2.88 8.72 7.31
CA ASN A 46 3.69 7.51 7.22
C ASN A 46 2.89 6.25 7.57
N GLU A 47 2.00 6.34 8.56
CA GLU A 47 1.10 5.23 8.88
C GLU A 47 0.17 4.92 7.71
N ALA A 48 -0.34 5.94 7.03
CA ALA A 48 -1.22 5.75 5.88
C ALA A 48 -0.46 5.10 4.71
N GLU A 49 0.79 5.48 4.50
CA GLU A 49 1.62 4.87 3.46
C GLU A 49 1.83 3.37 3.70
N TYR A 50 2.17 2.99 4.92
CA TYR A 50 2.28 1.58 5.28
C TYR A 50 0.93 0.88 5.18
N GLY A 51 -0.12 1.55 5.62
CA GLY A 51 -1.49 1.03 5.55
C GLY A 51 -1.91 0.68 4.14
N ALA A 52 -1.48 1.49 3.16
CA ALA A 52 -1.78 1.22 1.75
C ALA A 52 -1.13 -0.07 1.27
N LEU A 53 0.13 -0.31 1.66
CA LEU A 53 0.82 -1.55 1.32
C LEU A 53 0.11 -2.76 1.92
N ILE A 54 -0.22 -2.67 3.19
CA ILE A 54 -0.91 -3.76 3.90
C ILE A 54 -2.25 -4.05 3.23
N PHE A 55 -3.01 -3.01 2.96
CA PHE A 55 -4.31 -3.13 2.29
C PHE A 55 -4.17 -3.82 0.94
N GLY A 56 -3.22 -3.36 0.12
CA GLY A 56 -3.00 -3.90 -1.22
C GLY A 56 -2.56 -5.36 -1.21
N LEU A 57 -1.62 -5.70 -0.33
CA LEU A 57 -1.15 -7.08 -0.23
C LEU A 57 -2.28 -8.02 0.22
N LYS A 58 -3.10 -7.58 1.18
CA LYS A 58 -4.25 -8.36 1.61
C LYS A 58 -5.27 -8.54 0.49
N LYS A 59 -5.52 -7.51 -0.30
CA LYS A 59 -6.43 -7.60 -1.46
C LYS A 59 -5.92 -8.61 -2.48
N MET A 60 -4.62 -8.62 -2.75
CA MET A 60 -4.06 -9.59 -3.68
C MET A 60 -4.23 -11.02 -3.19
N LYS A 61 -4.05 -11.25 -1.88
CA LYS A 61 -4.29 -12.58 -1.31
C LYS A 61 -5.74 -13.01 -1.52
N ALA A 62 -6.68 -12.10 -1.30
CA ALA A 62 -8.10 -12.39 -1.48
C ALA A 62 -8.46 -12.66 -2.94
N LEU A 63 -7.88 -11.90 -3.87
CA LEU A 63 -8.18 -12.02 -5.29
C LEU A 63 -7.57 -13.27 -5.93
N LEU A 64 -6.34 -13.60 -5.55
CA LEU A 64 -5.60 -14.68 -6.21
C LEU A 64 -5.68 -16.01 -5.48
N GLY A 65 -5.84 -15.99 -4.18
CA GLY A 65 -5.87 -17.19 -3.36
C GLY A 65 -4.48 -17.74 -3.02
N LYS A 66 -4.45 -18.61 -2.03
CA LYS A 66 -3.21 -19.13 -1.43
C LYS A 66 -2.24 -19.74 -2.44
N GLU A 67 -2.77 -20.53 -3.37
CA GLU A 67 -1.89 -21.26 -4.29
C GLU A 67 -1.18 -20.35 -5.28
N LYS A 68 -1.92 -19.38 -5.83
CA LYS A 68 -1.34 -18.48 -6.82
C LYS A 68 -0.34 -17.50 -6.22
N ILE A 69 -0.59 -17.01 -5.00
CA ILE A 69 0.31 -16.01 -4.41
C ILE A 69 1.68 -16.59 -4.06
N LYS A 70 1.77 -17.88 -3.80
CA LYS A 70 3.05 -18.53 -3.52
C LYS A 70 4.05 -18.40 -4.65
N ASN A 71 3.57 -18.28 -5.87
CA ASN A 71 4.41 -18.18 -7.07
C ASN A 71 4.34 -16.81 -7.71
N ALA A 72 3.70 -15.85 -7.06
CA ALA A 72 3.58 -14.51 -7.59
C ALA A 72 4.76 -13.65 -7.18
N GLU A 73 5.25 -12.84 -8.12
CA GLU A 73 6.25 -11.82 -7.85
C GLU A 73 5.54 -10.48 -7.81
N ILE A 74 5.56 -9.82 -6.68
CA ILE A 74 4.89 -8.55 -6.50
C ILE A 74 5.90 -7.41 -6.57
N GLU A 75 5.62 -6.42 -7.41
CA GLU A 75 6.40 -5.20 -7.42
C GLU A 75 5.53 -4.07 -6.89
N CYS A 76 5.86 -3.58 -5.72
CA CYS A 76 5.14 -2.48 -5.08
C CYS A 76 5.85 -1.16 -5.41
N ARG A 77 5.15 -0.27 -6.08
CA ARG A 77 5.66 1.05 -6.48
C ARG A 77 5.06 2.12 -5.59
N LEU A 78 5.94 2.89 -4.96
CA LEU A 78 5.57 3.94 -4.01
C LEU A 78 6.34 5.21 -4.32
N ASP A 79 5.76 6.36 -4.02
CA ASP A 79 6.46 7.62 -4.19
C ASP A 79 7.10 8.14 -2.89
N SER A 80 6.99 7.40 -1.79
CA SER A 80 7.69 7.75 -0.54
C SER A 80 9.07 7.10 -0.51
N GLU A 81 10.10 7.91 -0.72
CA GLU A 81 11.48 7.43 -0.65
C GLU A 81 11.79 6.87 0.74
N LEU A 82 11.31 7.53 1.78
CA LEU A 82 11.54 7.10 3.16
C LEU A 82 11.04 5.68 3.39
N ILE A 83 9.79 5.42 3.02
CA ILE A 83 9.16 4.12 3.23
C ILE A 83 9.88 3.03 2.43
N VAL A 84 10.20 3.31 1.17
CA VAL A 84 10.92 2.34 0.33
C VAL A 84 12.28 2.00 0.94
N LYS A 85 13.00 2.99 1.42
CA LYS A 85 14.31 2.75 2.03
C LYS A 85 14.21 1.99 3.35
N GLN A 86 13.15 2.24 4.13
CA GLN A 86 12.89 1.45 5.34
C GLN A 86 12.65 -0.01 4.98
N LEU A 87 11.79 -0.25 3.99
CA LEU A 87 11.44 -1.62 3.57
C LEU A 87 12.61 -2.35 2.92
N ASN A 88 13.51 -1.63 2.28
CA ASN A 88 14.70 -2.21 1.63
C ASN A 88 15.91 -2.28 2.58
N HIS A 89 15.70 -2.06 3.87
CA HIS A 89 16.73 -2.17 4.91
C HIS A 89 17.87 -1.16 4.79
N GLU A 90 17.59 0.00 4.21
CA GLU A 90 18.58 1.06 4.08
C GLU A 90 18.48 2.10 5.20
N TYR A 91 17.31 2.21 5.84
CA TYR A 91 17.06 3.13 6.93
C TYR A 91 16.57 2.37 8.17
N LYS A 92 16.95 2.87 9.34
CA LYS A 92 16.49 2.29 10.61
C LYS A 92 15.02 2.66 10.86
N LEU A 93 14.35 1.77 11.57
CA LEU A 93 12.97 1.97 12.02
C LEU A 93 13.02 2.32 13.51
N LYS A 94 12.94 3.61 13.84
CA LYS A 94 13.08 4.07 15.22
C LYS A 94 11.75 4.26 15.93
N GLU A 95 10.68 4.53 15.20
CA GLU A 95 9.36 4.78 15.78
C GLU A 95 8.59 3.49 15.99
N LYS A 96 8.16 3.24 17.23
CA LYS A 96 7.48 1.99 17.57
C LYS A 96 6.21 1.74 16.77
N HIS A 97 5.40 2.79 16.56
CA HIS A 97 4.16 2.62 15.81
C HIS A 97 4.42 2.24 14.35
N ILE A 98 5.53 2.70 13.78
CA ILE A 98 5.93 2.31 12.42
C ILE A 98 6.48 0.88 12.43
N GLN A 99 7.19 0.47 13.47
CA GLN A 99 7.69 -0.89 13.59
C GLN A 99 6.57 -1.93 13.53
N GLU A 100 5.43 -1.64 14.13
CA GLU A 100 4.28 -2.53 14.09
C GLU A 100 3.75 -2.71 12.66
N PHE A 101 3.65 -1.61 11.92
CA PHE A 101 3.26 -1.67 10.50
C PHE A 101 4.27 -2.46 9.68
N PHE A 102 5.55 -2.22 9.93
CA PHE A 102 6.63 -2.93 9.23
C PHE A 102 6.54 -4.44 9.45
N ILE A 103 6.30 -4.86 10.69
CA ILE A 103 6.17 -6.28 11.01
C ILE A 103 4.99 -6.91 10.26
N GLU A 104 3.89 -6.19 10.15
CA GLU A 104 2.73 -6.68 9.41
C GLU A 104 3.06 -6.86 7.93
N VAL A 105 3.77 -5.90 7.32
CA VAL A 105 4.23 -6.03 5.93
C VAL A 105 5.18 -7.22 5.79
N TRP A 106 6.13 -7.36 6.72
CA TRP A 106 7.06 -8.48 6.75
C TRP A 106 6.33 -9.82 6.70
N ASN A 107 5.34 -9.99 7.58
CA ASN A 107 4.57 -11.24 7.64
C ASN A 107 3.79 -11.50 6.34
N LEU A 108 3.20 -10.45 5.77
CA LEU A 108 2.47 -10.58 4.51
C LEU A 108 3.39 -10.98 3.36
N MET A 109 4.63 -10.47 3.34
CA MET A 109 5.59 -10.81 2.29
C MET A 109 5.85 -12.30 2.19
N LEU A 110 5.82 -13.00 3.32
CA LEU A 110 6.11 -14.43 3.36
C LEU A 110 5.04 -15.28 2.67
N ASP A 111 3.86 -14.71 2.44
CA ASP A 111 2.78 -15.43 1.76
C ASP A 111 2.95 -15.43 0.25
N PHE A 112 3.81 -14.59 -0.28
CA PHE A 112 4.02 -14.43 -1.72
C PHE A 112 5.34 -15.08 -2.15
N GLY A 113 5.49 -15.28 -3.46
CA GLY A 113 6.75 -15.76 -4.00
C GLY A 113 7.88 -14.79 -3.75
N SER A 114 7.63 -13.51 -4.06
CA SER A 114 8.55 -12.43 -3.73
C SER A 114 7.80 -11.10 -3.71
N VAL A 115 8.31 -10.14 -2.93
CA VAL A 115 7.75 -8.79 -2.89
C VAL A 115 8.91 -7.82 -2.94
N ALA A 116 8.91 -6.94 -3.92
CA ALA A 116 9.93 -5.91 -4.09
C ALA A 116 9.28 -4.53 -3.93
N PHE A 117 10.03 -3.59 -3.38
CA PHE A 117 9.58 -2.21 -3.17
C PHE A 117 10.42 -1.28 -4.03
N VAL A 118 9.77 -0.49 -4.85
CA VAL A 118 10.44 0.38 -5.83
C VAL A 118 9.95 1.82 -5.64
N HIS A 119 10.90 2.74 -5.52
CA HIS A 119 10.58 4.16 -5.45
C HIS A 119 10.32 4.71 -6.85
N ILE A 120 9.21 5.41 -7.01
CA ILE A 120 8.86 6.08 -8.27
C ILE A 120 8.60 7.56 -7.99
N PRO A 121 8.78 8.43 -9.00
CA PRO A 121 8.40 9.83 -8.86
C PRO A 121 6.89 9.98 -8.64
N ARG A 122 6.49 11.05 -7.94
CA ARG A 122 5.09 11.28 -7.62
C ARG A 122 4.21 11.36 -8.88
N GLU A 123 4.72 11.94 -9.96
CA GLU A 123 3.98 12.06 -11.21
C GLU A 123 3.68 10.71 -11.88
N GLN A 124 4.34 9.64 -11.44
CA GLN A 124 4.07 8.28 -11.92
C GLN A 124 3.11 7.53 -11.01
N ASN A 125 2.68 8.15 -9.89
CA ASN A 125 1.79 7.53 -8.92
C ASN A 125 0.43 8.23 -8.86
N LYS A 126 0.00 8.85 -9.95
CA LYS A 126 -1.20 9.68 -9.98
C LYS A 126 -2.50 8.92 -9.71
N ILE A 127 -2.59 7.69 -10.17
CA ILE A 127 -3.81 6.89 -9.99
C ILE A 127 -4.03 6.59 -8.51
N ALA A 128 -3.00 6.10 -7.83
CA ALA A 128 -3.10 5.82 -6.40
C ALA A 128 -3.36 7.09 -5.60
N ASP A 129 -2.69 8.19 -5.94
CA ASP A 129 -2.90 9.49 -5.30
C ASP A 129 -4.35 9.97 -5.47
N ALA A 130 -4.91 9.84 -6.68
CA ALA A 130 -6.29 10.23 -6.95
C ALA A 130 -7.26 9.39 -6.11
N LEU A 131 -7.00 8.10 -5.96
CA LEU A 131 -7.84 7.22 -5.14
C LEU A 131 -7.85 7.63 -3.67
N VAL A 132 -6.69 8.06 -3.14
CA VAL A 132 -6.60 8.59 -1.77
C VAL A 132 -7.50 9.83 -1.64
N ASN A 133 -7.35 10.78 -2.56
CA ASN A 133 -8.08 12.05 -2.50
C ASN A 133 -9.58 11.85 -2.67
N GLU A 134 -9.99 10.96 -3.57
CA GLU A 134 -11.40 10.63 -3.77
C GLU A 134 -12.01 10.04 -2.49
N ALA A 135 -11.30 9.14 -1.84
CA ALA A 135 -11.77 8.54 -0.60
C ALA A 135 -11.90 9.58 0.51
N LEU A 136 -10.91 10.46 0.64
CA LEU A 136 -10.95 11.53 1.65
C LEU A 136 -12.10 12.49 1.39
N ASP A 137 -12.34 12.84 0.13
CA ASP A 137 -13.42 13.77 -0.22
C ASP A 137 -14.80 13.16 -0.01
N ALA A 138 -14.97 11.89 -0.31
CA ALA A 138 -16.28 11.23 -0.25
C ALA A 138 -16.59 10.73 1.17
N GLU A 139 -15.89 9.71 1.63
CA GLU A 139 -16.22 9.04 2.89
C GLU A 139 -15.80 9.81 4.13
N CYS A 140 -14.56 10.27 4.17
CA CYS A 140 -14.04 10.92 5.37
C CYS A 140 -14.74 12.27 5.61
N ARG A 141 -15.08 12.96 4.53
CA ARG A 141 -15.77 14.23 4.61
C ARG A 141 -17.18 14.07 5.16
N GLN A 142 -17.90 13.03 4.70
CA GLN A 142 -19.26 12.76 5.19
C GLN A 142 -19.28 12.48 6.69
N THR A 143 -18.31 11.71 7.15
CA THR A 143 -18.18 11.38 8.57
C THR A 143 -18.01 12.65 9.43
N SER A 144 -17.29 13.63 8.92
CA SER A 144 -17.02 14.87 9.66
C SER A 144 -18.23 15.81 9.73
N LEU A 145 -19.24 15.60 8.92
CA LEU A 145 -20.45 16.44 8.91
C LEU A 145 -21.51 15.95 9.90
N ILE A 146 -21.33 14.79 10.47
CA ILE A 146 -22.25 14.22 11.45
C ILE A 146 -21.75 14.50 12.86
#